data_1882267ec096da294a65227f14f7add9
#
_entry.id   1882267ec096da294a65227f14f7add9
#
_cell.length_a   1.000
_cell.length_b   1.000
_cell.length_c   1.000
_cell.angle_alpha   90.00
_cell.angle_beta   90.00
_cell.angle_gamma   90.00
#
_symmetry.space_group_name_H-M   'P 1'
#
loop_
_entity.id
_entity.type
_entity.pdbx_description
1 polymer ?
#
loop_
_entity_poly.entity_id
_entity_poly.type
_entity_poly.pdbx_seq_one_letter_code
_entity_poly.pdbx_strand_id
1 'polypeptide(L)'
;AGGSASTISGGGPPGIIMNDDDGDGFWEVTIPLQANGNFTWKFRNGFLDYWDGAPAGYWEPNFNGLGCGFGQWGDRILIVPTEDTTFDFCFASCDEQCPLPEVEVLFSVNVADFPVPVDSVQIQGTFIGWNPGNVLNLENTDGTIWTINITLPANSEHEFRYLVNDQIEVLTGVGSCVSADPTGEFDPTRIFSTDSTSLELPLVCYASCLDCGEGVEGCTDPLAINYDSEATVDMDGCLYNVD
;
A
#
# COMPACT_ATOMS: atom_id res chain seq x y z
N ALA A 1 4.82 22.21 15.87
CA ALA A 1 3.59 23.01 15.92
C ALA A 1 3.87 24.40 16.49
N GLY A 2 3.33 25.45 15.92
CA GLY A 2 3.46 26.83 16.37
C GLY A 2 2.10 27.50 16.52
N GLY A 3 1.95 28.39 17.49
CA GLY A 3 0.66 29.06 17.70
C GLY A 3 0.79 30.33 18.54
N SER A 4 -0.30 31.10 18.79
CA SER A 4 -0.34 32.35 19.53
C SER A 4 -0.35 32.17 21.07
N ALA A 5 -0.41 33.22 21.89
CA ALA A 5 -0.19 33.20 23.35
C ALA A 5 -1.22 32.41 24.18
N SER A 6 -2.36 32.06 23.63
CA SER A 6 -3.28 31.08 24.19
C SER A 6 -3.09 29.70 23.52
N THR A 7 -1.91 29.38 23.13
CA THR A 7 -1.57 28.34 22.21
C THR A 7 -0.59 27.36 22.80
N ILE A 8 -0.53 26.22 22.17
CA ILE A 8 0.28 25.07 22.61
C ILE A 8 1.76 25.44 22.84
N SER A 9 2.34 26.40 22.10
CA SER A 9 3.76 26.73 22.18
C SER A 9 4.07 28.18 22.58
N GLY A 10 3.09 28.94 23.07
CA GLY A 10 3.29 30.34 23.42
C GLY A 10 3.49 31.32 22.26
N GLY A 11 3.28 30.90 21.04
CA GLY A 11 3.01 31.77 19.89
C GLY A 11 4.19 32.15 19.00
N GLY A 12 5.27 31.39 18.98
CA GLY A 12 6.38 31.70 18.07
C GLY A 12 7.26 30.53 17.73
N PRO A 13 8.10 30.70 16.69
CA PRO A 13 9.15 29.71 16.41
C PRO A 13 10.12 29.59 17.59
N PRO A 14 10.78 28.46 17.83
CA PRO A 14 10.71 27.27 16.96
C PRO A 14 9.44 26.40 17.09
N GLY A 15 8.54 26.69 18.04
CA GLY A 15 7.39 25.83 18.30
C GLY A 15 7.75 24.54 19.06
N ILE A 16 6.85 23.58 19.12
CA ILE A 16 7.11 22.25 19.68
C ILE A 16 7.51 21.34 18.53
N ILE A 17 8.63 20.64 18.71
CA ILE A 17 9.17 19.70 17.73
C ILE A 17 8.40 18.38 17.88
N MET A 18 8.02 17.80 16.76
CA MET A 18 7.45 16.47 16.65
C MET A 18 8.51 15.51 16.10
N ASN A 19 8.44 14.25 16.42
CA ASN A 19 9.32 13.19 15.94
C ASN A 19 8.52 12.13 15.18
N ASP A 20 9.20 11.44 14.28
CA ASP A 20 8.75 10.24 13.57
C ASP A 20 9.86 9.20 13.81
N ASP A 21 9.88 8.65 15.04
CA ASP A 21 10.97 7.79 15.51
C ASP A 21 10.88 6.36 14.94
N ASP A 22 9.71 5.92 14.53
CA ASP A 22 9.46 4.60 13.94
C ASP A 22 9.42 4.63 12.40
N GLY A 23 9.38 5.83 11.80
CA GLY A 23 9.48 6.02 10.35
C GLY A 23 8.20 5.67 9.59
N ASP A 24 7.05 5.68 10.27
CA ASP A 24 5.75 5.33 9.68
C ASP A 24 5.09 6.51 8.92
N GLY A 25 5.71 7.70 8.97
CA GLY A 25 5.23 8.94 8.34
C GLY A 25 4.30 9.76 9.24
N PHE A 26 3.97 9.27 10.42
CA PHE A 26 3.24 10.04 11.44
C PHE A 26 4.22 10.72 12.40
N TRP A 27 4.10 12.04 12.49
CA TRP A 27 4.93 12.85 13.38
C TRP A 27 4.19 13.07 14.68
N GLU A 28 4.76 12.63 15.79
CA GLU A 28 4.10 12.59 17.09
C GLU A 28 4.74 13.53 18.12
N VAL A 29 3.94 13.99 19.06
CA VAL A 29 4.36 14.68 20.26
C VAL A 29 3.32 14.57 21.36
N THR A 30 3.76 14.29 22.58
CA THR A 30 2.91 14.34 23.78
C THR A 30 3.07 15.69 24.48
N ILE A 31 1.97 16.40 24.69
CA ILE A 31 1.96 17.75 25.27
C ILE A 31 1.03 17.78 26.47
N PRO A 32 1.49 18.19 27.67
CA PRO A 32 0.61 18.42 28.80
C PRO A 32 -0.18 19.73 28.59
N LEU A 33 -1.50 19.61 28.51
CA LEU A 33 -2.42 20.74 28.34
C LEU A 33 -3.45 20.75 29.48
N GLN A 34 -3.99 21.93 29.77
CA GLN A 34 -5.03 22.06 30.79
C GLN A 34 -6.37 21.45 30.27
N ALA A 35 -6.94 20.52 31.01
CA ALA A 35 -8.24 19.96 30.72
C ALA A 35 -9.33 21.04 30.58
N ASN A 36 -10.22 20.87 29.62
CA ASN A 36 -11.25 21.84 29.21
C ASN A 36 -10.70 23.17 28.69
N GLY A 37 -9.39 23.26 28.43
CA GLY A 37 -8.77 24.43 27.80
C GLY A 37 -9.07 24.47 26.30
N ASN A 38 -9.14 25.68 25.75
CA ASN A 38 -9.24 25.92 24.31
C ASN A 38 -7.92 26.46 23.80
N PHE A 39 -7.34 25.78 22.84
CA PHE A 39 -6.06 26.14 22.26
C PHE A 39 -6.18 26.29 20.75
N THR A 40 -5.51 27.31 20.20
CA THR A 40 -5.37 27.45 18.75
C THR A 40 -3.93 27.16 18.34
N TRP A 41 -3.74 26.56 17.18
CA TRP A 41 -2.43 26.09 16.75
C TRP A 41 -2.39 25.81 15.23
N LYS A 42 -1.19 25.66 14.70
CA LYS A 42 -0.92 25.20 13.34
C LYS A 42 0.28 24.27 13.33
N PHE A 43 0.28 23.34 12.40
CA PHE A 43 1.47 22.63 12.03
C PHE A 43 2.38 23.49 11.15
N ARG A 44 3.66 23.18 11.21
CA ARG A 44 4.68 23.74 10.35
C ARG A 44 5.60 22.63 9.88
N ASN A 45 5.82 22.54 8.58
CA ASN A 45 6.77 21.63 7.97
C ASN A 45 8.15 22.30 7.91
N GLY A 46 9.17 21.63 8.45
CA GLY A 46 10.54 22.16 8.53
C GLY A 46 10.82 23.11 9.70
N PHE A 47 12.10 23.33 9.95
CA PHE A 47 12.62 24.15 11.04
C PHE A 47 13.02 25.54 10.55
N LEU A 48 12.39 26.57 11.09
CA LEU A 48 12.72 27.98 10.85
C LEU A 48 12.67 28.75 12.16
N ASP A 49 13.64 29.64 12.35
CA ASP A 49 13.76 30.48 13.55
C ASP A 49 12.93 31.77 13.48
N TYR A 50 12.24 32.04 12.38
CA TYR A 50 11.53 33.28 12.15
C TYR A 50 10.18 33.08 11.43
N TRP A 51 9.30 34.07 11.54
CA TRP A 51 7.99 34.07 10.93
C TRP A 51 7.97 34.44 9.44
N ASP A 52 8.82 35.37 9.06
CA ASP A 52 8.80 35.95 7.72
C ASP A 52 9.75 35.22 6.76
N GLY A 53 9.32 35.06 5.53
CA GLY A 53 10.12 34.48 4.44
C GLY A 53 10.10 32.95 4.37
N ALA A 54 9.22 32.29 5.12
CA ALA A 54 9.00 30.85 4.92
C ALA A 54 8.46 30.56 3.52
N PRO A 55 9.02 29.60 2.79
CA PRO A 55 8.46 29.17 1.50
C PRO A 55 7.00 28.74 1.62
N ALA A 56 6.26 28.83 0.52
CA ALA A 56 4.90 28.31 0.44
C ALA A 56 4.88 26.82 0.84
N GLY A 57 3.93 26.42 1.68
CA GLY A 57 3.82 25.04 2.17
C GLY A 57 4.53 24.75 3.50
N TYR A 58 5.31 25.69 4.06
CA TYR A 58 5.87 25.51 5.39
C TYR A 58 4.84 25.57 6.50
N TRP A 59 3.89 26.48 6.41
CA TRP A 59 2.77 26.57 7.32
C TRP A 59 1.52 25.95 6.70
N GLU A 60 0.68 25.39 7.53
CA GLU A 60 -0.66 25.01 7.10
C GLU A 60 -1.42 26.24 6.56
N PRO A 61 -2.30 26.01 5.58
CA PRO A 61 -3.11 27.08 5.01
C PRO A 61 -4.05 27.71 6.02
N ASN A 62 -4.75 28.74 5.61
CA ASN A 62 -5.86 29.30 6.37
C ASN A 62 -7.07 28.40 6.20
N PHE A 63 -7.53 27.80 7.32
CA PHE A 63 -8.67 26.87 7.33
C PHE A 63 -10.03 27.53 7.51
N ASN A 64 -10.10 28.85 7.45
CA ASN A 64 -11.40 29.55 7.59
C ASN A 64 -12.39 29.07 6.52
N GLY A 65 -13.57 28.67 6.97
CA GLY A 65 -14.62 28.13 6.10
C GLY A 65 -14.53 26.62 5.82
N LEU A 66 -13.49 25.94 6.34
CA LEU A 66 -13.31 24.50 6.15
C LEU A 66 -13.72 23.65 7.38
N GLY A 67 -14.32 24.28 8.40
CA GLY A 67 -14.85 23.57 9.56
C GLY A 67 -13.86 23.33 10.70
N CYS A 68 -12.55 23.25 10.45
CA CYS A 68 -11.50 23.10 11.47
C CYS A 68 -10.75 24.39 11.76
N GLY A 69 -11.01 25.47 11.04
CA GLY A 69 -10.33 26.73 11.17
C GLY A 69 -11.01 27.69 12.14
N PHE A 70 -10.21 28.42 12.92
CA PHE A 70 -10.67 29.40 13.89
C PHE A 70 -9.82 30.69 13.84
N GLY A 71 -10.48 31.81 14.13
CA GLY A 71 -9.82 33.12 14.19
C GLY A 71 -9.44 33.68 12.82
N GLN A 72 -8.81 34.87 12.80
CA GLN A 72 -8.48 35.57 11.54
C GLN A 72 -7.44 34.84 10.67
N TRP A 73 -6.63 33.99 11.29
CA TRP A 73 -5.56 33.24 10.61
C TRP A 73 -5.97 31.83 10.20
N GLY A 74 -7.21 31.43 10.55
CA GLY A 74 -7.71 30.09 10.27
C GLY A 74 -6.86 29.01 10.93
N ASP A 75 -6.46 29.23 12.18
CA ASP A 75 -5.73 28.23 12.95
C ASP A 75 -6.65 27.08 13.34
N ARG A 76 -6.08 25.90 13.62
CA ARG A 76 -6.83 24.80 14.22
C ARG A 76 -7.27 25.15 15.64
N ILE A 77 -8.40 24.61 16.06
CA ILE A 77 -8.84 24.70 17.45
C ILE A 77 -8.81 23.31 18.08
N LEU A 78 -8.34 23.23 19.32
CA LEU A 78 -8.38 22.03 20.15
C LEU A 78 -9.10 22.35 21.45
N ILE A 79 -10.15 21.60 21.75
CA ILE A 79 -10.80 21.56 23.06
C ILE A 79 -10.23 20.34 23.80
N VAL A 80 -9.46 20.57 24.85
CA VAL A 80 -8.79 19.51 25.57
C VAL A 80 -9.78 18.75 26.44
N PRO A 81 -9.93 17.42 26.27
CA PRO A 81 -10.80 16.63 27.12
C PRO A 81 -10.26 16.51 28.55
N THR A 82 -11.02 15.87 29.43
CA THR A 82 -10.63 15.63 30.82
C THR A 82 -9.72 14.41 31.01
N GLU A 83 -9.69 13.55 30.02
CA GLU A 83 -8.90 12.31 29.97
C GLU A 83 -7.75 12.48 28.97
N ASP A 84 -6.65 11.77 29.21
CA ASP A 84 -5.56 11.70 28.25
C ASP A 84 -6.08 11.13 26.91
N THR A 85 -5.81 11.84 25.84
CA THR A 85 -6.38 11.51 24.52
C THR A 85 -5.35 11.75 23.41
N THR A 86 -5.31 10.87 22.44
CA THR A 86 -4.59 11.06 21.18
C THR A 86 -5.51 11.69 20.14
N PHE A 87 -4.96 12.60 19.36
CA PHE A 87 -5.63 13.23 18.23
C PHE A 87 -4.77 13.09 16.99
N ASP A 88 -5.37 12.64 15.91
CA ASP A 88 -4.74 12.53 14.61
C ASP A 88 -5.19 13.70 13.73
N PHE A 89 -4.23 14.29 13.02
CA PHE A 89 -4.47 15.44 12.15
C PHE A 89 -3.66 15.32 10.87
N CYS A 90 -4.29 15.57 9.75
CA CYS A 90 -3.60 15.65 8.46
C CYS A 90 -2.97 17.03 8.26
N PHE A 91 -1.69 17.08 7.87
CA PHE A 91 -1.05 18.35 7.51
C PHE A 91 -1.79 18.99 6.34
N ALA A 92 -2.06 20.28 6.46
CA ALA A 92 -2.74 21.09 5.45
C ALA A 92 -4.17 20.63 5.04
N SER A 93 -4.80 19.73 5.80
CA SER A 93 -6.20 19.30 5.60
C SER A 93 -7.00 19.31 6.90
N CYS A 94 -8.33 19.47 6.78
CA CYS A 94 -9.28 19.27 7.89
C CYS A 94 -9.82 17.83 7.96
N ASP A 95 -9.36 16.95 7.09
CA ASP A 95 -9.81 15.56 7.06
C ASP A 95 -9.40 14.83 8.34
N GLU A 96 -10.27 13.96 8.82
CA GLU A 96 -10.02 13.11 9.99
C GLU A 96 -9.09 11.94 9.64
N GLN A 97 -9.00 11.58 8.37
CA GLN A 97 -8.11 10.55 7.87
C GLN A 97 -7.14 11.16 6.85
N CYS A 98 -5.88 11.06 7.13
CA CYS A 98 -4.85 11.52 6.22
C CYS A 98 -4.79 10.59 5.00
N PRO A 99 -4.77 11.15 3.79
CA PRO A 99 -4.40 10.33 2.67
C PRO A 99 -2.98 9.81 2.91
N LEU A 100 -2.83 8.49 2.85
CA LEU A 100 -1.50 7.88 2.91
C LEU A 100 -0.65 8.40 1.75
N PRO A 101 0.66 8.55 1.93
CA PRO A 101 1.56 8.79 0.80
C PRO A 101 1.27 7.75 -0.28
N GLU A 102 1.40 8.15 -1.53
CA GLU A 102 1.22 7.25 -2.65
C GLU A 102 2.59 6.75 -3.14
N VAL A 103 2.65 5.49 -3.52
CA VAL A 103 3.82 4.84 -4.11
C VAL A 103 3.47 4.21 -5.44
N GLU A 104 4.44 4.16 -6.36
CA GLU A 104 4.26 3.46 -7.62
C GLU A 104 4.60 1.98 -7.44
N VAL A 105 3.71 1.10 -7.90
CA VAL A 105 3.89 -0.35 -7.87
C VAL A 105 3.88 -0.87 -9.30
N LEU A 106 4.98 -1.51 -9.70
CA LEU A 106 5.08 -2.21 -10.97
C LEU A 106 4.57 -3.64 -10.83
N PHE A 107 3.55 -3.97 -11.57
CA PHE A 107 3.03 -5.33 -11.71
C PHE A 107 3.55 -5.94 -13.01
N SER A 108 3.93 -7.22 -12.94
CA SER A 108 4.46 -7.97 -14.08
C SER A 108 3.93 -9.40 -14.08
N VAL A 109 3.49 -9.88 -15.24
CA VAL A 109 3.04 -11.27 -15.40
C VAL A 109 3.55 -11.86 -16.71
N ASN A 110 3.99 -13.10 -16.66
CA ASN A 110 4.35 -13.89 -17.82
C ASN A 110 3.21 -14.82 -18.18
N VAL A 111 2.79 -14.78 -19.44
CA VAL A 111 1.69 -15.56 -20.01
C VAL A 111 2.16 -16.58 -21.07
N ALA A 112 3.45 -16.94 -21.06
CA ALA A 112 4.03 -17.85 -22.05
C ALA A 112 3.33 -19.20 -22.10
N ASP A 113 2.85 -19.70 -20.96
CA ASP A 113 2.18 -21.00 -20.84
C ASP A 113 0.68 -20.95 -21.10
N PHE A 114 0.14 -19.76 -21.46
CA PHE A 114 -1.27 -19.66 -21.79
C PHE A 114 -1.59 -20.41 -23.10
N PRO A 115 -2.60 -21.28 -23.14
CA PRO A 115 -2.74 -22.29 -24.17
C PRO A 115 -3.18 -21.77 -25.55
N VAL A 116 -3.56 -20.49 -25.63
CA VAL A 116 -4.02 -19.85 -26.87
C VAL A 116 -3.34 -18.49 -27.04
N PRO A 117 -3.36 -17.90 -28.25
CA PRO A 117 -2.85 -16.54 -28.43
C PRO A 117 -3.45 -15.55 -27.43
N VAL A 118 -2.60 -14.68 -26.86
CA VAL A 118 -2.99 -13.67 -25.89
C VAL A 118 -3.28 -12.36 -26.60
N ASP A 119 -4.54 -11.92 -26.52
CA ASP A 119 -5.00 -10.68 -27.10
C ASP A 119 -5.02 -9.54 -26.05
N SER A 120 -5.27 -9.86 -24.77
CA SER A 120 -5.34 -8.91 -23.69
C SER A 120 -4.90 -9.53 -22.36
N VAL A 121 -4.23 -8.73 -21.54
CA VAL A 121 -3.94 -9.04 -20.14
C VAL A 121 -4.42 -7.89 -19.28
N GLN A 122 -5.10 -8.21 -18.20
CA GLN A 122 -5.75 -7.27 -17.32
C GLN A 122 -5.45 -7.63 -15.87
N ILE A 123 -5.60 -6.65 -14.98
CA ILE A 123 -5.50 -6.83 -13.53
C ILE A 123 -6.75 -6.26 -12.86
N GLN A 124 -7.20 -6.94 -11.83
CA GLN A 124 -8.30 -6.55 -10.97
C GLN A 124 -7.85 -6.70 -9.51
N GLY A 125 -8.27 -5.79 -8.64
CA GLY A 125 -7.84 -5.84 -7.24
C GLY A 125 -8.61 -4.89 -6.32
N THR A 126 -8.24 -4.91 -5.03
CA THR A 126 -8.79 -4.02 -4.00
C THR A 126 -8.65 -2.56 -4.36
N PHE A 127 -7.60 -2.20 -5.06
CA PHE A 127 -7.26 -0.83 -5.47
C PHE A 127 -8.19 -0.21 -6.53
N ILE A 128 -9.03 -1.01 -7.20
CA ILE A 128 -10.06 -0.53 -8.12
C ILE A 128 -11.46 -1.00 -7.72
N GLY A 129 -11.58 -1.62 -6.52
CA GLY A 129 -12.80 -2.28 -6.06
C GLY A 129 -13.16 -3.48 -6.94
N TRP A 130 -13.48 -4.61 -6.34
CA TRP A 130 -13.79 -5.89 -7.00
C TRP A 130 -15.08 -5.88 -7.83
N ASN A 131 -15.52 -4.74 -8.36
CA ASN A 131 -16.72 -4.67 -9.19
C ASN A 131 -16.50 -5.38 -10.52
N PRO A 132 -17.42 -6.23 -10.96
CA PRO A 132 -17.36 -6.83 -12.28
C PRO A 132 -17.25 -5.76 -13.38
N GLY A 133 -16.22 -5.89 -14.23
CA GLY A 133 -15.93 -4.93 -15.29
C GLY A 133 -14.95 -3.81 -14.91
N ASN A 134 -14.56 -3.65 -13.65
CA ASN A 134 -13.45 -2.80 -13.27
C ASN A 134 -12.14 -3.59 -13.45
N VAL A 135 -11.42 -3.29 -14.51
CA VAL A 135 -10.12 -3.90 -14.82
C VAL A 135 -9.17 -2.83 -15.35
N LEU A 136 -7.87 -3.01 -15.13
CA LEU A 136 -6.83 -2.20 -15.76
C LEU A 136 -6.09 -3.06 -16.78
N ASN A 137 -5.81 -2.50 -17.95
CA ASN A 137 -5.10 -3.21 -19.02
C ASN A 137 -3.60 -3.09 -18.80
N LEU A 138 -2.89 -4.20 -18.92
CA LEU A 138 -1.44 -4.24 -18.96
C LEU A 138 -0.95 -3.98 -20.39
N GLU A 139 0.29 -3.54 -20.49
CA GLU A 139 1.00 -3.36 -21.75
C GLU A 139 1.94 -4.52 -22.00
N ASN A 140 1.97 -5.01 -23.24
CA ASN A 140 2.93 -6.05 -23.64
C ASN A 140 4.32 -5.44 -23.78
N THR A 141 5.27 -5.94 -23.02
CA THR A 141 6.65 -5.42 -23.01
C THR A 141 7.65 -6.34 -23.71
N ASP A 142 7.42 -7.65 -23.72
CA ASP A 142 8.32 -8.64 -24.30
C ASP A 142 7.57 -9.91 -24.77
N GLY A 143 6.62 -9.74 -25.70
CA GLY A 143 5.88 -10.86 -26.29
C GLY A 143 5.04 -11.67 -25.30
N THR A 144 5.65 -12.18 -24.24
CA THR A 144 5.00 -12.97 -23.19
C THR A 144 4.87 -12.25 -21.86
N ILE A 145 5.60 -11.16 -21.65
CA ILE A 145 5.58 -10.38 -20.41
C ILE A 145 4.71 -9.16 -20.59
N TRP A 146 3.79 -8.97 -19.65
CA TRP A 146 2.87 -7.85 -19.61
C TRP A 146 3.02 -7.10 -18.28
N THR A 147 3.01 -5.78 -18.34
CA THR A 147 3.29 -4.93 -17.17
C THR A 147 2.31 -3.76 -17.05
N ILE A 148 2.17 -3.24 -15.82
CA ILE A 148 1.47 -1.98 -15.53
C ILE A 148 2.05 -1.34 -14.28
N ASN A 149 2.20 -0.02 -14.27
CA ASN A 149 2.44 0.76 -13.06
C ASN A 149 1.11 1.27 -12.50
N ILE A 150 0.90 1.07 -11.21
CA ILE A 150 -0.29 1.55 -10.50
C ILE A 150 0.16 2.36 -9.29
N THR A 151 -0.38 3.55 -9.12
CA THR A 151 -0.16 4.38 -7.94
C THR A 151 -1.10 3.92 -6.83
N LEU A 152 -0.55 3.52 -5.69
CA LEU A 152 -1.28 2.94 -4.55
C LEU A 152 -0.91 3.65 -3.25
N PRO A 153 -1.79 3.64 -2.23
CA PRO A 153 -1.43 4.11 -0.90
C PRO A 153 -0.24 3.34 -0.34
N ALA A 154 0.69 4.05 0.30
CA ALA A 154 1.77 3.44 1.06
C ALA A 154 1.25 2.73 2.32
N ASN A 155 2.04 1.81 2.87
CA ASN A 155 1.73 1.09 4.12
C ASN A 155 0.34 0.44 4.12
N SER A 156 -0.05 -0.16 3.01
CA SER A 156 -1.36 -0.81 2.83
C SER A 156 -1.25 -2.20 2.24
N GLU A 157 -2.22 -3.05 2.58
CA GLU A 157 -2.32 -4.40 2.05
C GLU A 157 -3.29 -4.42 0.88
N HIS A 158 -2.93 -5.15 -0.15
CA HIS A 158 -3.69 -5.26 -1.38
C HIS A 158 -3.85 -6.71 -1.81
N GLU A 159 -5.01 -6.98 -2.40
CA GLU A 159 -5.31 -8.23 -3.07
C GLU A 159 -5.56 -7.97 -4.55
N PHE A 160 -5.12 -8.89 -5.40
CA PHE A 160 -5.33 -8.78 -6.85
C PHE A 160 -5.32 -10.13 -7.55
N ARG A 161 -5.72 -10.12 -8.83
CA ARG A 161 -5.62 -11.24 -9.75
C ARG A 161 -5.47 -10.75 -11.18
N TYR A 162 -4.86 -11.56 -12.01
CA TYR A 162 -4.76 -11.31 -13.43
C TYR A 162 -5.90 -11.95 -14.21
N LEU A 163 -6.19 -11.36 -15.36
CA LEU A 163 -7.09 -11.91 -16.36
C LEU A 163 -6.34 -11.95 -17.70
N VAL A 164 -6.45 -13.06 -18.42
CA VAL A 164 -5.92 -13.22 -19.78
C VAL A 164 -7.08 -13.54 -20.71
N ASN A 165 -7.29 -12.74 -21.75
CA ASN A 165 -8.44 -12.86 -22.65
C ASN A 165 -9.79 -12.96 -21.87
N ASP A 166 -9.95 -12.09 -20.87
CA ASP A 166 -11.10 -12.07 -19.95
C ASP A 166 -11.25 -13.32 -19.04
N GLN A 167 -10.31 -14.26 -19.10
CA GLN A 167 -10.29 -15.40 -18.18
C GLN A 167 -9.54 -15.04 -16.91
N ILE A 168 -10.23 -15.15 -15.78
CA ILE A 168 -9.66 -14.94 -14.46
C ILE A 168 -8.69 -16.08 -14.16
N GLU A 169 -7.51 -15.76 -13.62
CA GLU A 169 -6.59 -16.78 -13.15
C GLU A 169 -7.19 -17.59 -11.98
N VAL A 170 -6.92 -18.88 -12.00
CA VAL A 170 -7.25 -19.77 -10.89
C VAL A 170 -5.93 -20.20 -10.27
N LEU A 171 -5.65 -19.67 -9.08
CA LEU A 171 -4.43 -20.00 -8.34
C LEU A 171 -4.62 -21.35 -7.66
N THR A 172 -3.89 -22.36 -8.13
CA THR A 172 -3.88 -23.69 -7.55
C THR A 172 -2.65 -23.85 -6.67
N GLY A 173 -2.86 -24.30 -5.45
CA GLY A 173 -1.78 -24.60 -4.53
C GLY A 173 -1.74 -23.67 -3.32
N VAL A 174 -1.07 -24.16 -2.27
CA VAL A 174 -0.88 -23.44 -1.00
C VAL A 174 0.45 -22.72 -1.11
N GLY A 175 0.45 -21.50 -1.59
CA GLY A 175 1.65 -20.69 -1.68
C GLY A 175 1.55 -19.43 -0.82
N SER A 176 2.70 -18.83 -0.51
CA SER A 176 2.78 -17.56 0.24
C SER A 176 2.24 -16.36 -0.53
N CYS A 177 1.87 -16.54 -1.79
CA CYS A 177 1.40 -15.46 -2.66
C CYS A 177 -0.11 -15.29 -2.68
N VAL A 178 -0.88 -16.11 -1.97
CA VAL A 178 -2.34 -16.08 -2.02
C VAL A 178 -2.95 -15.72 -0.67
N SER A 179 -4.07 -15.01 -0.74
CA SER A 179 -4.89 -14.77 0.45
C SER A 179 -5.44 -16.11 0.96
N ALA A 180 -5.36 -16.31 2.27
CA ALA A 180 -6.01 -17.44 2.89
C ALA A 180 -7.50 -17.11 3.07
N ASP A 181 -8.35 -17.66 2.22
CA ASP A 181 -9.78 -17.72 2.55
C ASP A 181 -10.05 -18.93 3.44
N PRO A 182 -10.23 -18.72 4.77
CA PRO A 182 -10.49 -19.83 5.70
C PRO A 182 -11.85 -20.48 5.47
N THR A 183 -12.73 -19.87 4.69
CA THR A 183 -14.08 -20.40 4.38
C THR A 183 -14.10 -21.23 3.11
N GLY A 184 -13.12 -21.03 2.20
CA GLY A 184 -13.08 -21.66 0.89
C GLY A 184 -14.24 -21.22 -0.02
N GLU A 185 -14.87 -20.10 0.27
CA GLU A 185 -16.03 -19.58 -0.46
C GLU A 185 -15.61 -18.76 -1.68
N PHE A 186 -14.39 -18.19 -1.64
CA PHE A 186 -13.86 -17.36 -2.71
C PHE A 186 -12.59 -17.96 -3.31
N ASP A 187 -12.40 -17.75 -4.61
CA ASP A 187 -11.16 -18.13 -5.29
C ASP A 187 -9.98 -17.37 -4.67
N PRO A 188 -8.82 -18.03 -4.44
CA PRO A 188 -7.63 -17.39 -3.93
C PRO A 188 -7.20 -16.21 -4.79
N THR A 189 -6.77 -15.12 -4.15
CA THR A 189 -6.21 -13.91 -4.78
C THR A 189 -4.76 -13.74 -4.38
N ARG A 190 -3.98 -13.04 -5.20
CA ARG A 190 -2.60 -12.65 -4.83
C ARG A 190 -2.64 -11.56 -3.79
N ILE A 191 -1.67 -11.56 -2.88
CA ILE A 191 -1.53 -10.57 -1.81
C ILE A 191 -0.16 -9.92 -1.85
N PHE A 192 -0.09 -8.65 -1.51
CA PHE A 192 1.14 -7.91 -1.26
C PHE A 192 0.87 -6.71 -0.36
N SER A 193 1.95 -6.15 0.21
CA SER A 193 1.90 -4.93 1.00
C SER A 193 2.81 -3.88 0.37
N THR A 194 2.37 -2.63 0.38
CA THR A 194 3.18 -1.49 0.04
C THR A 194 3.89 -0.97 1.30
N ASP A 195 5.08 -0.42 1.13
CA ASP A 195 5.77 0.38 2.14
C ASP A 195 5.77 1.86 1.74
N SER A 196 6.70 2.66 2.26
CA SER A 196 6.84 4.08 1.93
C SER A 196 7.62 4.37 0.64
N THR A 197 8.01 3.34 -0.10
CA THR A 197 8.82 3.45 -1.33
C THR A 197 8.13 2.78 -2.52
N SER A 198 8.50 3.21 -3.74
CA SER A 198 8.04 2.53 -4.95
C SER A 198 8.50 1.07 -4.96
N LEU A 199 7.63 0.18 -5.41
CA LEU A 199 7.79 -1.27 -5.35
C LEU A 199 7.73 -1.88 -6.75
N GLU A 200 8.66 -2.75 -7.04
CA GLU A 200 8.61 -3.64 -8.20
C GLU A 200 8.29 -5.06 -7.70
N LEU A 201 7.09 -5.55 -8.02
CA LEU A 201 6.71 -6.91 -7.64
C LEU A 201 7.46 -7.92 -8.49
N PRO A 202 7.81 -9.10 -7.94
CA PRO A 202 8.42 -10.17 -8.71
C PRO A 202 7.59 -10.53 -9.95
N LEU A 203 8.27 -10.87 -11.04
CA LEU A 203 7.61 -11.41 -12.22
C LEU A 203 6.99 -12.76 -11.88
N VAL A 204 5.68 -12.88 -12.02
CA VAL A 204 4.95 -14.11 -11.73
C VAL A 204 4.42 -14.76 -13.00
N CYS A 205 4.22 -16.07 -12.96
CA CYS A 205 3.50 -16.77 -14.01
C CYS A 205 1.99 -16.66 -13.82
N TYR A 206 1.25 -16.53 -14.92
CA TYR A 206 -0.21 -16.56 -14.88
C TYR A 206 -0.70 -17.87 -14.25
N ALA A 207 -1.66 -17.76 -13.33
CA ALA A 207 -2.24 -18.86 -12.59
C ALA A 207 -1.25 -19.68 -11.72
N SER A 208 -0.09 -19.10 -11.37
CA SER A 208 0.93 -19.76 -10.53
C SER A 208 1.50 -18.78 -9.49
N CYS A 209 1.83 -19.30 -8.31
CA CYS A 209 2.60 -18.57 -7.29
C CYS A 209 4.12 -18.73 -7.44
N LEU A 210 4.55 -19.51 -8.41
CA LEU A 210 5.98 -19.74 -8.66
C LEU A 210 6.55 -18.67 -9.58
N ASP A 211 7.82 -18.39 -9.41
CA ASP A 211 8.58 -17.52 -10.31
C ASP A 211 8.63 -18.14 -11.70
N CYS A 212 8.47 -17.31 -12.74
CA CYS A 212 8.52 -17.78 -14.12
C CYS A 212 9.92 -18.19 -14.51
N GLY A 213 10.07 -19.44 -14.92
CA GLY A 213 11.34 -20.01 -15.37
C GLY A 213 12.06 -20.86 -14.32
N GLU A 214 11.62 -20.84 -13.08
CA GLU A 214 11.97 -21.87 -12.12
C GLU A 214 10.89 -22.96 -12.18
N GLY A 215 11.08 -23.93 -13.04
CA GLY A 215 10.25 -25.12 -13.02
C GLY A 215 10.31 -25.78 -11.64
N VAL A 216 9.21 -26.34 -11.17
CA VAL A 216 9.22 -27.21 -9.99
C VAL A 216 10.08 -28.40 -10.33
N GLU A 217 11.26 -28.48 -9.69
CA GLU A 217 12.14 -29.62 -9.85
C GLU A 217 11.54 -30.82 -9.09
N GLY A 218 11.36 -31.93 -9.80
CA GLY A 218 10.82 -33.16 -9.23
C GLY A 218 10.80 -34.28 -10.25
N CYS A 219 10.31 -35.45 -9.85
CA CYS A 219 10.15 -36.56 -10.79
C CYS A 219 8.85 -36.38 -11.60
N THR A 220 8.95 -36.21 -12.90
CA THR A 220 7.82 -36.00 -13.82
C THR A 220 7.25 -37.31 -14.38
N ASP A 221 7.85 -38.47 -14.08
CA ASP A 221 7.34 -39.77 -14.55
C ASP A 221 6.24 -40.31 -13.64
N PRO A 222 4.97 -40.43 -14.13
CA PRO A 222 3.85 -40.95 -13.33
C PRO A 222 4.01 -42.39 -12.87
N LEU A 223 5.00 -43.12 -13.39
CA LEU A 223 5.30 -44.49 -12.98
C LEU A 223 6.33 -44.57 -11.84
N ALA A 224 6.93 -43.48 -11.51
CA ALA A 224 7.89 -43.41 -10.41
C ALA A 224 7.19 -43.37 -9.03
N ILE A 225 7.85 -43.95 -8.01
CA ILE A 225 7.34 -43.97 -6.63
C ILE A 225 7.28 -42.56 -6.04
N ASN A 226 8.22 -41.70 -6.44
CA ASN A 226 8.35 -40.31 -6.04
C ASN A 226 7.86 -39.35 -7.12
N TYR A 227 6.88 -39.76 -7.93
CA TYR A 227 6.21 -38.88 -8.89
C TYR A 227 5.66 -37.64 -8.18
N ASP A 228 5.99 -36.49 -8.70
CA ASP A 228 5.46 -35.21 -8.26
C ASP A 228 4.61 -34.63 -9.39
N SER A 229 3.31 -34.55 -9.18
CA SER A 229 2.36 -34.02 -10.18
C SER A 229 2.51 -32.52 -10.44
N GLU A 230 3.24 -31.81 -9.58
CA GLU A 230 3.54 -30.39 -9.71
C GLU A 230 4.91 -30.12 -10.36
N ALA A 231 5.75 -31.15 -10.50
CA ALA A 231 7.03 -31.03 -11.16
C ALA A 231 6.86 -30.72 -12.65
N THR A 232 7.55 -29.67 -13.09
CA THR A 232 7.63 -29.23 -14.48
C THR A 232 9.05 -29.40 -15.05
N VAL A 233 10.04 -29.60 -14.19
CA VAL A 233 11.43 -29.91 -14.54
C VAL A 233 11.79 -31.27 -13.95
N ASP A 234 12.12 -32.19 -14.83
CA ASP A 234 12.54 -33.54 -14.40
C ASP A 234 13.93 -33.48 -13.73
N MET A 235 13.96 -33.83 -12.46
CA MET A 235 15.22 -34.14 -11.79
C MET A 235 15.55 -35.61 -12.08
N ASP A 236 16.75 -35.91 -12.58
CA ASP A 236 17.28 -37.26 -12.82
C ASP A 236 17.25 -38.19 -11.58
N GLY A 237 16.22 -38.08 -10.76
CA GLY A 237 16.02 -38.73 -9.46
C GLY A 237 14.73 -39.52 -9.33
N CYS A 238 14.10 -39.93 -10.44
CA CYS A 238 12.92 -40.77 -10.39
C CYS A 238 13.26 -42.17 -9.82
N LEU A 239 12.53 -42.58 -8.79
CA LEU A 239 12.73 -43.88 -8.14
C LEU A 239 11.70 -44.89 -8.63
N TYR A 240 12.16 -46.07 -9.00
CA TYR A 240 11.30 -47.17 -9.46
C TYR A 240 11.43 -48.39 -8.55
N ASN A 241 10.33 -49.16 -8.43
CA ASN A 241 10.43 -50.48 -7.81
C ASN A 241 11.40 -51.36 -8.63
N VAL A 242 12.45 -51.85 -8.01
CA VAL A 242 13.27 -52.94 -8.54
C VAL A 242 12.71 -54.24 -8.02
N ASP A 243 12.17 -55.06 -8.92
CA ASP A 243 11.73 -56.43 -8.61
C ASP A 243 12.95 -57.37 -8.40
#